data_e1e2f4f98bafc7bc89787043fe23d29c
#
_entry.id   e1e2f4f98bafc7bc89787043fe23d29c
#
_cell.length_a   1.000
_cell.length_b   1.000
_cell.length_c   1.000
_cell.angle_alpha   90.00
_cell.angle_beta   90.00
_cell.angle_gamma   90.00
#
_symmetry.space_group_name_H-M   'P 1'
#
loop_
_entity.id
_entity.type
_entity.pdbx_description
1 polymer ?
#
loop_
_entity_poly.entity_id
_entity_poly.type
_entity_poly.pdbx_seq_one_letter_code
_entity_poly.pdbx_strand_id
1 'polypeptide(L)'
;MEGPGLEFSEAIIDNGAFGKHVVRFEAGLLAQQADGSAAVYLDGDTMLLSTTTAAKTPRDSIDFFPLTVDVEERMYAAGRIPGSFFRREGRPSENAILACRLIDRPIRPSFVKGLRNEVQVVVTVLALNPEVYYDVVAINAASMSTQIAGLP
;
A
#
# COMPACT_ATOMS: atom_id res chain seq x y z
N MET A 1 14.82 19.64 15.74
CA MET A 1 14.15 19.63 14.43
C MET A 1 12.80 18.98 14.67
N GLU A 2 11.74 19.76 14.63
CA GLU A 2 10.39 19.20 14.57
C GLU A 2 10.28 18.50 13.22
N GLY A 3 9.99 17.21 13.23
CA GLY A 3 9.72 16.45 12.01
C GLY A 3 8.46 16.98 11.34
N PRO A 4 8.22 16.66 10.07
CA PRO A 4 6.96 17.01 9.41
C PRO A 4 5.81 16.51 10.28
N GLY A 5 4.89 17.40 10.62
CA GLY A 5 3.72 17.05 11.42
C GLY A 5 2.85 16.03 10.68
N LEU A 6 1.99 15.34 11.42
CA LEU A 6 0.99 14.45 10.83
C LEU A 6 0.06 15.27 9.92
N GLU A 7 0.05 14.93 8.64
CA GLU A 7 -0.91 15.46 7.68
C GLU A 7 -1.97 14.40 7.40
N PHE A 8 -3.23 14.80 7.37
CA PHE A 8 -4.33 13.90 7.06
C PHE A 8 -5.39 14.56 6.18
N SER A 9 -6.08 13.72 5.43
CA SER A 9 -7.25 14.10 4.63
C SER A 9 -8.29 13.00 4.70
N GLU A 10 -9.55 13.39 4.75
CA GLU A 10 -10.69 12.45 4.79
C GLU A 10 -11.61 12.66 3.60
N ALA A 11 -12.13 11.56 3.07
CA ALA A 11 -13.14 11.55 2.04
C ALA A 11 -14.31 10.67 2.47
N ILE A 12 -15.51 11.17 2.31
CA ILE A 12 -16.74 10.42 2.55
C ILE A 12 -17.26 9.93 1.20
N ILE A 13 -17.37 8.61 1.07
CA ILE A 13 -17.93 7.95 -0.12
C ILE A 13 -19.36 7.56 0.22
N ASP A 14 -20.32 8.29 -0.35
CA ASP A 14 -21.75 8.01 -0.15
C ASP A 14 -22.27 7.14 -1.30
N ASN A 15 -22.48 5.86 -1.01
CA ASN A 15 -23.03 4.90 -1.95
C ASN A 15 -24.57 4.79 -1.88
N GLY A 16 -25.22 5.78 -1.31
CA GLY A 16 -26.69 5.84 -1.16
C GLY A 16 -27.22 4.65 -0.33
N ALA A 17 -28.00 3.78 -0.97
CA ALA A 17 -28.59 2.63 -0.29
C ALA A 17 -27.58 1.58 0.21
N PHE A 18 -26.34 1.60 -0.29
CA PHE A 18 -25.27 0.66 0.08
C PHE A 18 -24.39 1.18 1.24
N GLY A 19 -24.76 2.32 1.83
CA GLY A 19 -24.08 2.89 3.00
C GLY A 19 -23.06 3.95 2.65
N LYS A 20 -22.47 4.50 3.70
CA LYS A 20 -21.40 5.51 3.62
C LYS A 20 -20.11 4.91 4.15
N HIS A 21 -19.03 5.19 3.45
CA HIS A 21 -17.69 4.80 3.87
C HIS A 21 -16.82 6.04 4.03
N VAL A 22 -15.99 6.03 5.05
CA VAL A 22 -15.02 7.10 5.31
C VAL A 22 -13.64 6.56 5.03
N VAL A 23 -12.94 7.19 4.10
CA VAL A 23 -11.53 6.88 3.79
C VAL A 23 -10.68 8.03 4.32
N ARG A 24 -9.76 7.72 5.22
CA ARG A 24 -8.81 8.67 5.78
C ARG A 24 -7.40 8.33 5.33
N PHE A 25 -6.69 9.32 4.82
CA PHE A 25 -5.30 9.24 4.41
C PHE A 25 -4.43 10.00 5.40
N GLU A 26 -3.34 9.38 5.83
CA GLU A 26 -2.36 10.01 6.72
C GLU A 26 -0.95 9.87 6.16
N ALA A 27 -0.15 10.91 6.33
CA ALA A 27 1.26 10.93 5.95
C ALA A 27 2.12 11.59 7.05
N GLY A 28 3.40 11.25 7.08
CA GLY A 28 4.39 11.91 7.95
C GLY A 28 4.64 11.25 9.31
N LEU A 29 3.82 10.27 9.74
CA LEU A 29 3.99 9.62 11.05
C LEU A 29 4.72 8.28 10.95
N LEU A 30 4.31 7.41 10.03
CA LEU A 30 4.81 6.04 9.92
C LEU A 30 5.81 5.90 8.76
N ALA A 31 6.71 4.94 8.89
CA ALA A 31 7.67 4.55 7.84
C ALA A 31 8.49 5.74 7.27
N GLN A 32 9.00 6.61 8.15
CA GLN A 32 9.73 7.83 7.77
C GLN A 32 11.05 7.58 7.04
N GLN A 33 11.55 6.35 7.00
CA GLN A 33 12.76 5.98 6.25
C GLN A 33 12.49 5.62 4.80
N ALA A 34 11.22 5.41 4.43
CA ALA A 34 10.84 5.21 3.03
C ALA A 34 10.85 6.55 2.28
N ASP A 35 11.03 6.50 0.95
CA ASP A 35 10.95 7.71 0.12
C ASP A 35 9.54 8.32 0.12
N GLY A 36 8.52 7.47 0.23
CA GLY A 36 7.14 7.86 0.44
C GLY A 36 6.38 6.85 1.29
N SER A 37 5.52 7.34 2.17
CA SER A 37 4.68 6.49 3.01
C SER A 37 3.30 7.10 3.21
N ALA A 38 2.28 6.25 3.22
CA ALA A 38 0.90 6.64 3.47
C ALA A 38 0.20 5.58 4.30
N ALA A 39 -0.45 5.99 5.38
CA ALA A 39 -1.39 5.16 6.11
C ALA A 39 -2.80 5.48 5.65
N VAL A 40 -3.59 4.47 5.33
CA VAL A 40 -4.96 4.64 4.87
C VAL A 40 -5.89 3.82 5.73
N TYR A 41 -6.93 4.47 6.19
CA TYR A 41 -7.97 3.89 7.03
C TYR A 41 -9.28 3.85 6.26
N LEU A 42 -9.99 2.75 6.40
CA LEU A 42 -11.36 2.60 5.92
C LEU A 42 -12.27 2.33 7.12
N ASP A 43 -13.25 3.21 7.33
CA ASP A 43 -14.26 3.16 8.40
C ASP A 43 -13.70 3.00 9.83
N GLY A 44 -12.39 3.20 10.02
CA GLY A 44 -11.71 3.12 11.31
C GLY A 44 -11.39 1.70 11.80
N ASP A 45 -11.77 0.65 11.09
CA ASP A 45 -11.51 -0.75 11.44
C ASP A 45 -10.51 -1.45 10.49
N THR A 46 -10.28 -0.90 9.32
CA THR A 46 -9.28 -1.38 8.36
C THR A 46 -8.18 -0.35 8.20
N MET A 47 -6.93 -0.77 8.36
CA MET A 47 -5.74 0.08 8.23
C MET A 47 -4.70 -0.57 7.34
N LEU A 48 -4.26 0.17 6.34
CA LEU A 48 -3.18 -0.20 5.43
C LEU A 48 -2.03 0.79 5.56
N LEU A 49 -0.80 0.29 5.56
CA LEU A 49 0.40 1.11 5.44
C LEU A 49 1.07 0.81 4.10
N SER A 50 1.11 1.80 3.23
CA SER A 50 1.85 1.70 1.97
C SER A 50 3.15 2.47 2.06
N THR A 51 4.23 1.83 1.61
CA THR A 51 5.56 2.42 1.53
C THR A 51 6.11 2.27 0.14
N THR A 52 6.74 3.31 -0.37
CA THR A 52 7.40 3.32 -1.67
C THR A 52 8.86 3.68 -1.49
N THR A 53 9.73 2.89 -2.08
CA THR A 53 11.18 3.15 -2.14
C THR A 53 11.65 3.06 -3.58
N ALA A 54 12.59 3.91 -3.96
CA ALA A 54 13.15 3.94 -5.30
C ALA A 54 14.68 3.93 -5.27
N ALA A 55 15.28 3.14 -6.15
CA ALA A 55 16.73 3.18 -6.33
C ALA A 55 17.16 4.53 -6.94
N LYS A 56 18.24 5.11 -6.41
CA LYS A 56 18.76 6.40 -6.90
C LYS A 56 19.40 6.31 -8.29
N THR A 57 19.86 5.11 -8.66
CA THR A 57 20.53 4.87 -9.94
C THR A 57 19.69 3.96 -10.82
N PRO A 58 19.56 4.27 -12.13
CA PRO A 58 18.88 3.39 -13.06
C PRO A 58 19.66 2.09 -13.25
N ARG A 59 18.94 1.03 -13.61
CA ARG A 59 19.55 -0.24 -14.02
C ARG A 59 19.77 -0.25 -15.54
N ASP A 60 21.01 -0.14 -15.97
CA ASP A 60 21.36 -0.08 -17.40
C ASP A 60 21.14 -1.40 -18.17
N SER A 61 21.03 -2.52 -17.44
CA SER A 61 20.94 -3.86 -18.02
C SER A 61 19.53 -4.33 -18.38
N ILE A 62 18.50 -3.49 -18.17
CA ILE A 62 17.09 -3.88 -18.38
C ILE A 62 16.37 -2.90 -19.30
N ASP A 63 15.49 -3.46 -20.15
CA ASP A 63 14.69 -2.69 -21.12
C ASP A 63 13.26 -2.40 -20.64
N PHE A 64 12.92 -2.82 -19.43
CA PHE A 64 11.57 -2.63 -18.84
C PHE A 64 11.65 -1.88 -17.51
N PHE A 65 10.52 -1.35 -17.09
CA PHE A 65 10.39 -0.68 -15.79
C PHE A 65 10.35 -1.71 -14.65
N PRO A 66 11.37 -1.72 -13.74
CA PRO A 66 11.45 -2.68 -12.66
C PRO A 66 10.62 -2.23 -11.45
N LEU A 67 9.29 -2.37 -11.55
CA LEU A 67 8.36 -2.14 -10.46
C LEU A 67 8.04 -3.46 -9.77
N THR A 68 8.23 -3.51 -8.46
CA THR A 68 7.80 -4.60 -7.58
C THR A 68 6.70 -4.10 -6.67
N VAL A 69 5.59 -4.81 -6.63
CA VAL A 69 4.46 -4.54 -5.73
C VAL A 69 4.24 -5.76 -4.86
N ASP A 70 4.32 -5.57 -3.55
CA ASP A 70 4.12 -6.60 -2.55
C ASP A 70 2.97 -6.21 -1.62
N VAL A 71 2.12 -7.17 -1.27
CA VAL A 71 1.08 -7.02 -0.26
C VAL A 71 1.34 -8.03 0.84
N GLU A 72 1.49 -7.53 2.06
CA GLU A 72 1.72 -8.32 3.25
C GLU A 72 0.47 -8.34 4.13
N GLU A 73 -0.27 -9.44 4.08
CA GLU A 73 -1.37 -9.71 5.00
C GLU A 73 -0.81 -10.32 6.28
N ARG A 74 -0.92 -9.59 7.37
CA ARG A 74 -0.50 -10.09 8.69
C ARG A 74 -1.67 -10.78 9.38
N MET A 75 -1.43 -11.95 9.95
CA MET A 75 -2.46 -12.72 10.69
C MET A 75 -3.05 -11.92 11.85
N TYR A 76 -2.22 -11.13 12.53
CA TYR A 76 -2.69 -10.29 13.64
C TYR A 76 -3.68 -9.20 13.19
N ALA A 77 -3.62 -8.76 11.92
CA ALA A 77 -4.53 -7.77 11.38
C ALA A 77 -6.00 -8.20 11.45
N ALA A 78 -6.25 -9.51 11.33
CA ALA A 78 -7.56 -10.13 11.49
C ALA A 78 -7.74 -10.80 12.87
N GLY A 79 -6.91 -10.46 13.87
CA GLY A 79 -6.95 -11.05 15.20
C GLY A 79 -6.62 -12.55 15.25
N ARG A 80 -5.88 -13.05 14.27
CA ARG A 80 -5.55 -14.48 14.15
C ARG A 80 -4.09 -14.75 14.50
N ILE A 81 -3.84 -15.96 14.98
CA ILE A 81 -2.50 -16.49 15.24
C ILE A 81 -2.15 -17.48 14.12
N PRO A 82 -0.92 -17.46 13.59
CA PRO A 82 -0.48 -18.43 12.60
C PRO A 82 -0.69 -19.87 13.11
N GLY A 83 -1.51 -20.67 12.42
CA GLY A 83 -1.95 -22.01 12.84
C GLY A 83 -1.22 -23.16 12.14
N SER A 84 -0.20 -22.90 11.32
CA SER A 84 0.57 -23.95 10.66
C SER A 84 1.53 -24.65 11.61
N PHE A 85 2.01 -25.84 11.20
CA PHE A 85 2.99 -26.62 11.97
C PHE A 85 4.20 -25.79 12.43
N PHE A 86 4.69 -24.88 11.58
CA PHE A 86 5.82 -24.01 11.90
C PHE A 86 5.41 -22.73 12.65
N ARG A 87 4.13 -22.48 12.87
CA ARG A 87 3.59 -21.26 13.49
C ARG A 87 4.20 -19.96 12.92
N ARG A 88 4.43 -19.96 11.63
CA ARG A 88 5.02 -18.84 10.90
C ARG A 88 4.06 -18.37 9.81
N GLU A 89 4.06 -17.09 9.57
CA GLU A 89 3.52 -16.53 8.34
C GLU A 89 4.46 -16.95 7.21
N GLY A 90 3.94 -17.75 6.29
CA GLY A 90 4.70 -18.30 5.18
C GLY A 90 4.59 -17.45 3.92
N ARG A 91 4.26 -18.10 2.82
CA ARG A 91 4.05 -17.42 1.53
C ARG A 91 2.81 -16.52 1.59
N PRO A 92 2.77 -15.45 0.78
CA PRO A 92 1.57 -14.64 0.61
C PRO A 92 0.35 -15.48 0.25
N SER A 93 -0.83 -15.07 0.72
CA SER A 93 -2.09 -15.72 0.36
C SER A 93 -2.40 -15.50 -1.14
N GLU A 94 -3.29 -16.31 -1.70
CA GLU A 94 -3.75 -16.10 -3.08
C GLU A 94 -4.42 -14.73 -3.23
N ASN A 95 -5.15 -14.27 -2.22
CA ASN A 95 -5.77 -12.96 -2.20
C ASN A 95 -4.73 -11.85 -2.21
N ALA A 96 -3.66 -11.96 -1.42
CA ALA A 96 -2.57 -11.00 -1.43
C ALA A 96 -1.87 -10.93 -2.80
N ILE A 97 -1.65 -12.07 -3.45
CA ILE A 97 -1.08 -12.11 -4.82
C ILE A 97 -2.00 -11.43 -5.83
N LEU A 98 -3.31 -11.66 -5.74
CA LEU A 98 -4.28 -10.99 -6.60
C LEU A 98 -4.32 -9.49 -6.34
N ALA A 99 -4.28 -9.07 -5.08
CA ALA A 99 -4.21 -7.66 -4.70
C ALA A 99 -2.92 -6.99 -5.25
N CYS A 100 -1.76 -7.66 -5.18
CA CYS A 100 -0.52 -7.15 -5.80
C CYS A 100 -0.72 -6.86 -7.30
N ARG A 101 -1.34 -7.78 -8.02
CA ARG A 101 -1.59 -7.62 -9.47
C ARG A 101 -2.60 -6.52 -9.75
N LEU A 102 -3.61 -6.39 -8.88
CA LEU A 102 -4.63 -5.36 -8.99
C LEU A 102 -4.03 -3.97 -8.76
N ILE A 103 -3.07 -3.83 -7.85
CA ILE A 103 -2.34 -2.59 -7.59
C ILE A 103 -1.36 -2.28 -8.73
N ASP A 104 -0.57 -3.26 -9.17
CA ASP A 104 0.44 -3.08 -10.22
C ASP A 104 -0.18 -2.59 -11.54
N ARG A 105 -1.35 -3.10 -11.89
CA ARG A 105 -2.00 -2.84 -13.17
C ARG A 105 -2.32 -1.37 -13.45
N PRO A 106 -2.90 -0.58 -12.53
CA PRO A 106 -3.11 0.86 -12.72
C PRO A 106 -1.86 1.70 -12.44
N ILE A 107 -0.98 1.29 -11.53
CA ILE A 107 0.17 2.09 -11.11
C ILE A 107 1.29 2.04 -12.14
N ARG A 108 1.60 0.88 -12.69
CA ARG A 108 2.68 0.72 -13.67
C ARG A 108 2.58 1.65 -14.89
N PRO A 109 1.44 1.80 -15.57
CA PRO A 109 1.32 2.71 -16.70
C PRO A 109 1.32 4.19 -16.32
N SER A 110 1.15 4.51 -15.02
CA SER A 110 1.14 5.90 -14.54
C SER A 110 2.54 6.51 -14.45
N PHE A 111 3.59 5.68 -14.42
CA PHE A 111 4.97 6.17 -14.44
C PHE A 111 5.41 6.63 -15.83
N VAL A 112 6.37 7.54 -15.84
CA VAL A 112 6.96 8.05 -17.08
C VAL A 112 7.60 6.91 -17.88
N LYS A 113 7.35 6.90 -19.19
CA LYS A 113 7.96 5.92 -20.10
C LYS A 113 9.49 6.05 -20.08
N GLY A 114 10.17 4.93 -19.94
CA GLY A 114 11.63 4.87 -19.93
C GLY A 114 12.24 4.97 -18.53
N LEU A 115 11.46 5.04 -17.47
CA LEU A 115 11.98 4.93 -16.10
C LEU A 115 12.61 3.55 -15.90
N ARG A 116 13.90 3.52 -15.49
CA ARG A 116 14.68 2.29 -15.26
C ARG A 116 15.15 2.15 -13.82
N ASN A 117 14.76 3.08 -12.96
CA ASN A 117 15.02 2.98 -11.54
C ASN A 117 14.15 1.87 -10.96
N GLU A 118 14.73 1.03 -10.12
CA GLU A 118 13.97 0.03 -9.38
C GLU A 118 13.06 0.73 -8.38
N VAL A 119 11.77 0.43 -8.45
CA VAL A 119 10.76 0.95 -7.52
C VAL A 119 10.09 -0.22 -6.84
N GLN A 120 10.05 -0.17 -5.52
CA GLN A 120 9.34 -1.14 -4.70
C GLN A 120 8.21 -0.46 -3.93
N VAL A 121 7.01 -1.00 -4.05
CA VAL A 121 5.82 -0.59 -3.30
C VAL A 121 5.40 -1.76 -2.42
N VAL A 122 5.38 -1.54 -1.11
CA VAL A 122 4.94 -2.55 -0.14
C VAL A 122 3.70 -2.04 0.58
N VAL A 123 2.63 -2.79 0.51
CA VAL A 123 1.38 -2.52 1.24
C VAL A 123 1.24 -3.53 2.36
N THR A 124 1.33 -3.07 3.60
CA THR A 124 1.15 -3.90 4.79
C THR A 124 -0.24 -3.70 5.37
N VAL A 125 -0.99 -4.79 5.51
CA VAL A 125 -2.31 -4.79 6.15
C VAL A 125 -2.10 -4.87 7.66
N LEU A 126 -2.37 -3.79 8.39
CA LEU A 126 -2.15 -3.68 9.84
C LEU A 126 -3.40 -3.98 10.66
N ALA A 127 -4.56 -3.64 10.13
CA ALA A 127 -5.87 -4.01 10.67
C ALA A 127 -6.81 -4.31 9.51
N LEU A 128 -7.67 -5.30 9.66
CA LEU A 128 -8.58 -5.75 8.62
C LEU A 128 -9.93 -6.17 9.20
N ASN A 129 -10.98 -5.59 8.65
CA ASN A 129 -12.32 -6.15 8.79
C ASN A 129 -12.49 -7.28 7.76
N PRO A 130 -12.68 -8.55 8.18
CA PRO A 130 -12.77 -9.69 7.25
C PRO A 130 -13.96 -9.63 6.29
N GLU A 131 -14.94 -8.80 6.56
CA GLU A 131 -16.14 -8.64 5.72
C GLU A 131 -15.96 -7.59 4.61
N VAL A 132 -14.87 -6.83 4.65
CA VAL A 132 -14.60 -5.74 3.71
C VAL A 132 -13.37 -6.04 2.86
N TYR A 133 -13.52 -5.89 1.54
CA TYR A 133 -12.38 -5.98 0.63
C TYR A 133 -11.53 -4.72 0.71
N TYR A 134 -10.23 -4.91 0.91
CA TYR A 134 -9.27 -3.80 1.02
C TYR A 134 -8.60 -3.42 -0.31
N ASP A 135 -8.88 -4.12 -1.40
CA ASP A 135 -8.17 -4.00 -2.69
C ASP A 135 -8.18 -2.58 -3.25
N VAL A 136 -9.34 -1.93 -3.26
CA VAL A 136 -9.48 -0.55 -3.76
C VAL A 136 -8.70 0.43 -2.88
N VAL A 137 -8.79 0.25 -1.56
CA VAL A 137 -8.07 1.08 -0.60
C VAL A 137 -6.57 0.88 -0.73
N ALA A 138 -6.12 -0.34 -1.03
CA ALA A 138 -4.72 -0.66 -1.28
C ALA A 138 -4.17 0.03 -2.53
N ILE A 139 -4.95 0.12 -3.60
CA ILE A 139 -4.57 0.89 -4.81
C ILE A 139 -4.39 2.36 -4.45
N ASN A 140 -5.31 2.94 -3.71
CA ASN A 140 -5.25 4.34 -3.30
C ASN A 140 -4.05 4.60 -2.37
N ALA A 141 -3.79 3.70 -1.43
CA ALA A 141 -2.64 3.77 -0.53
C ALA A 141 -1.31 3.73 -1.31
N ALA A 142 -1.18 2.79 -2.24
CA ALA A 142 0.00 2.66 -3.08
C ALA A 142 0.20 3.88 -4.01
N SER A 143 -0.88 4.41 -4.58
CA SER A 143 -0.84 5.64 -5.38
C SER A 143 -0.35 6.82 -4.55
N MET A 144 -0.90 7.01 -3.34
CA MET A 144 -0.50 8.10 -2.47
C MET A 144 0.96 8.01 -2.03
N SER A 145 1.42 6.84 -1.59
CA SER A 145 2.83 6.65 -1.18
C SER A 145 3.80 6.92 -2.33
N THR A 146 3.43 6.53 -3.56
CA THR A 146 4.22 6.78 -4.76
C THR A 146 4.28 8.27 -5.11
N GLN A 147 3.17 9.00 -4.97
CA GLN A 147 3.14 10.45 -5.20
C GLN A 147 3.96 11.20 -4.15
N ILE A 148 3.86 10.81 -2.87
CA ILE A 148 4.67 11.39 -1.77
C ILE A 148 6.16 11.15 -2.01
N ALA A 149 6.53 9.99 -2.57
CA ALA A 149 7.91 9.70 -2.95
C ALA A 149 8.44 10.61 -4.09
N GLY A 150 7.56 11.38 -4.75
CA GLY A 150 7.94 12.29 -5.82
C GLY A 150 8.43 11.61 -7.10
N LEU A 151 8.00 10.38 -7.34
CA LEU A 151 8.38 9.63 -8.54
C LEU A 151 7.62 10.13 -9.76
N PRO A 152 8.30 10.31 -10.92
CA PRO A 152 7.69 10.85 -12.13
C PRO A 152 6.80 9.87 -12.88
#